data_fc375f772b9e03771ed70a2902b11bd5
#
_entry.id   fc375f772b9e03771ed70a2902b11bd5
#
_cell.length_a   1.000
_cell.length_b   1.000
_cell.length_c   1.000
_cell.angle_alpha   90.00
_cell.angle_beta   90.00
_cell.angle_gamma   90.00
#
_symmetry.space_group_name_H-M   'P 1'
#
loop_
_entity.id
_entity.type
_entity.pdbx_description
1 polymer ?
#
loop_
_entity_poly.entity_id
_entity_poly.type
_entity_poly.pdbx_seq_one_letter_code
_entity_poly.pdbx_strand_id
1 'polypeptide(L)'
;KNCESVAALMVRSGGLICHTNIDNNYSQALLITESLGKKGVVNYALDSVYENTYSIALGLVRDAEPILKKLDEYFEKNKRKTKLRVSCEEEHGQRAARQIDGFLFMSPVTEELVADALNIAKYDCNVIIQGETGVGKERVFDLIHQNSPRKSKPCIKINCATIQENLAESEFFGYEKGSFTGASSTGKEGYFEMANNGTLFLDEIGSLPLSMQSKLLRVLQENTFYRVGGTQAKHVNVRVICANNIPLKKLVDEGKFREDLFYRLNICQIEIPPLRKR
;
A
#
# COMPACT_ATOMS: atom_id res chain seq x y z
N LYS A 1 16.62 5.58 -3.72
CA LYS A 1 17.92 6.31 -3.75
C LYS A 1 19.11 5.37 -3.60
N ASN A 2 19.08 4.41 -2.67
CA ASN A 2 20.18 3.49 -2.46
C ASN A 2 20.37 2.52 -3.64
N CYS A 3 19.30 2.09 -4.27
CA CYS A 3 19.34 1.19 -5.41
C CYS A 3 19.93 1.87 -6.66
N GLU A 4 19.60 3.13 -6.90
CA GLU A 4 20.17 3.92 -8.00
C GLU A 4 21.66 4.13 -7.84
N SER A 5 22.13 4.37 -6.61
CA SER A 5 23.55 4.55 -6.34
C SER A 5 24.37 3.27 -6.55
N VAL A 6 23.77 2.13 -6.18
CA VAL A 6 24.36 0.81 -6.40
C VAL A 6 24.33 0.47 -7.89
N ALA A 7 23.22 0.68 -8.57
CA ALA A 7 23.09 0.46 -10.00
C ALA A 7 24.09 1.33 -10.79
N ALA A 8 24.26 2.61 -10.42
CA ALA A 8 25.23 3.51 -11.04
C ALA A 8 26.68 3.06 -10.83
N LEU A 9 27.02 2.54 -9.65
CA LEU A 9 28.34 1.97 -9.38
C LEU A 9 28.58 0.74 -10.26
N MET A 10 27.57 -0.07 -10.45
CA MET A 10 27.64 -1.31 -11.21
C MET A 10 27.74 -1.10 -12.72
N VAL A 11 27.01 -0.14 -13.25
CA VAL A 11 27.13 0.25 -14.67
C VAL A 11 28.53 0.75 -14.97
N ARG A 12 29.12 1.58 -14.10
CA ARG A 12 30.49 2.08 -14.23
C ARG A 12 31.55 0.98 -14.11
N SER A 13 31.27 -0.08 -13.36
CA SER A 13 32.17 -1.21 -13.13
C SER A 13 31.98 -2.36 -14.12
N GLY A 14 31.11 -2.22 -15.10
CA GLY A 14 30.98 -3.15 -16.22
C GLY A 14 30.10 -4.36 -16.04
N GLY A 15 28.96 -4.24 -15.36
CA GLY A 15 27.98 -5.27 -15.56
C GLY A 15 27.19 -5.78 -14.36
N LEU A 16 26.85 -4.93 -13.43
CA LEU A 16 25.99 -5.29 -12.31
C LEU A 16 24.67 -4.54 -12.38
N ILE A 17 23.57 -5.20 -12.04
CA ILE A 17 22.25 -4.59 -11.96
C ILE A 17 21.59 -5.01 -10.66
N CYS A 18 21.19 -4.04 -9.86
CA CYS A 18 20.54 -4.24 -8.58
C CYS A 18 19.03 -4.09 -8.70
N HIS A 19 18.29 -5.01 -8.13
CA HIS A 19 16.84 -4.96 -8.07
C HIS A 19 16.33 -5.14 -6.65
N THR A 20 15.27 -4.41 -6.34
CA THR A 20 14.65 -4.39 -5.01
C THR A 20 13.40 -5.27 -4.92
N ASN A 21 13.01 -5.96 -5.99
CA ASN A 21 11.84 -6.82 -5.98
C ASN A 21 12.07 -8.02 -6.88
N ILE A 22 12.01 -9.20 -6.30
CA ILE A 22 12.49 -10.45 -6.89
C ILE A 22 11.70 -10.84 -8.15
N ASP A 23 10.38 -10.67 -8.16
CA ASP A 23 9.54 -11.27 -9.20
C ASP A 23 9.47 -10.47 -10.51
N ASN A 24 9.57 -9.15 -10.46
CA ASN A 24 9.43 -8.30 -11.65
C ASN A 24 10.75 -7.75 -12.21
N ASN A 25 11.81 -7.81 -11.46
CA ASN A 25 13.06 -7.13 -11.79
C ASN A 25 14.13 -8.03 -12.40
N TYR A 26 13.97 -9.36 -12.26
CA TYR A 26 14.92 -10.32 -12.86
C TYR A 26 14.97 -10.23 -14.38
N SER A 27 13.79 -10.15 -15.01
CA SER A 27 13.71 -10.01 -16.48
C SER A 27 14.33 -8.72 -16.98
N GLN A 28 14.17 -7.61 -16.25
CA GLN A 28 14.80 -6.33 -16.57
C GLN A 28 16.32 -6.39 -16.38
N ALA A 29 16.79 -7.03 -15.31
CA ALA A 29 18.19 -7.24 -15.06
C ALA A 29 18.85 -8.06 -16.19
N LEU A 30 18.18 -9.12 -16.63
CA LEU A 30 18.63 -9.96 -17.73
C LEU A 30 18.74 -9.16 -19.03
N LEU A 31 17.72 -8.40 -19.40
CA LEU A 31 17.70 -7.55 -20.59
C LEU A 31 18.83 -6.51 -20.60
N ILE A 32 19.12 -5.89 -19.46
CA ILE A 32 20.18 -4.89 -19.37
C ILE A 32 21.56 -5.56 -19.44
N THR A 33 21.76 -6.72 -18.81
CA THR A 33 23.02 -7.46 -18.93
C THR A 33 23.27 -7.96 -20.35
N GLU A 34 22.24 -8.38 -21.06
CA GLU A 34 22.32 -8.74 -22.47
C GLU A 34 22.66 -7.52 -23.35
N SER A 35 22.02 -6.37 -23.11
CA SER A 35 22.28 -5.12 -23.85
C SER A 35 23.72 -4.61 -23.68
N LEU A 36 24.37 -4.96 -22.57
CA LEU A 36 25.78 -4.67 -22.30
C LEU A 36 26.72 -5.69 -22.89
N GLY A 37 26.23 -6.64 -23.71
CA GLY A 37 27.04 -7.68 -24.36
C GLY A 37 27.57 -8.75 -23.39
N LYS A 38 26.96 -8.91 -22.22
CA LYS A 38 27.33 -9.91 -21.23
C LYS A 38 26.54 -11.20 -21.45
N LYS A 39 27.24 -12.32 -21.45
CA LYS A 39 26.61 -13.65 -21.58
C LYS A 39 26.47 -14.29 -20.20
N GLY A 40 25.24 -14.63 -19.86
CA GLY A 40 24.90 -15.27 -18.59
C GLY A 40 24.73 -14.30 -17.42
N VAL A 41 23.97 -14.72 -16.45
CA VAL A 41 23.63 -13.94 -15.25
C VAL A 41 23.85 -14.81 -14.02
N VAL A 42 24.56 -14.28 -13.04
CA VAL A 42 24.69 -14.88 -11.71
C VAL A 42 23.78 -14.11 -10.75
N ASN A 43 22.89 -14.83 -10.10
CA ASN A 43 22.05 -14.26 -9.05
C ASN A 43 22.80 -14.27 -7.73
N TYR A 44 22.86 -13.13 -7.10
CA TYR A 44 23.33 -12.95 -5.75
C TYR A 44 22.19 -12.38 -4.91
N ALA A 45 21.71 -13.13 -3.93
CA ALA A 45 20.69 -12.70 -3.00
C ALA A 45 21.36 -12.14 -1.75
N LEU A 46 21.03 -10.90 -1.42
CA LEU A 46 21.50 -10.22 -0.21
C LEU A 46 20.30 -10.01 0.72
N ASP A 47 20.40 -10.56 1.92
CA ASP A 47 19.47 -10.21 3.00
C ASP A 47 19.78 -8.79 3.45
N SER A 48 18.86 -7.88 3.23
CA SER A 48 19.00 -6.52 3.73
C SER A 48 18.39 -6.39 5.11
N VAL A 49 18.94 -5.49 5.90
CA VAL A 49 18.41 -5.12 7.23
C VAL A 49 17.03 -4.47 7.14
N TYR A 50 16.58 -4.12 5.94
CA TYR A 50 15.27 -3.53 5.65
C TYR A 50 14.26 -4.56 5.11
N GLU A 51 14.53 -5.86 5.33
CA GLU A 51 13.62 -6.95 4.96
C GLU A 51 13.32 -7.07 3.46
N ASN A 52 13.99 -6.28 2.65
CA ASN A 52 13.92 -6.42 1.22
C ASN A 52 15.09 -7.30 0.75
N THR A 53 14.81 -8.44 0.19
CA THR A 53 15.80 -9.26 -0.49
C THR A 53 16.18 -8.57 -1.78
N TYR A 54 17.42 -8.17 -1.91
CA TYR A 54 17.95 -7.62 -3.16
C TYR A 54 18.48 -8.76 -4.01
N SER A 55 17.89 -8.95 -5.18
CA SER A 55 18.47 -9.81 -6.20
C SER A 55 19.43 -9.00 -7.06
N ILE A 56 20.66 -9.42 -7.11
CA ILE A 56 21.70 -8.82 -7.94
C ILE A 56 21.97 -9.77 -9.10
N ALA A 57 21.75 -9.32 -10.31
CA ALA A 57 22.09 -10.05 -11.51
C ALA A 57 23.43 -9.56 -12.03
N LEU A 58 24.43 -10.46 -12.02
CA LEU A 58 25.75 -10.21 -12.58
C LEU A 58 25.80 -10.80 -13.99
N GLY A 59 26.11 -9.97 -14.97
CA GLY A 59 26.63 -10.50 -16.22
C GLY A 59 28.00 -11.15 -15.98
N LEU A 60 28.31 -12.25 -16.65
CA LEU A 60 29.61 -12.91 -16.55
C LEU A 60 30.72 -11.91 -16.89
N VAL A 61 31.28 -11.31 -15.84
CA VAL A 61 32.41 -10.39 -15.93
C VAL A 61 33.65 -11.15 -15.48
N ARG A 62 34.78 -10.92 -16.15
CA ARG A 62 36.06 -11.58 -15.86
C ARG A 62 36.53 -11.39 -14.42
N ASP A 63 36.06 -10.32 -13.74
CA ASP A 63 36.44 -9.96 -12.38
C ASP A 63 35.22 -9.53 -11.54
N ALA A 64 34.25 -10.44 -11.31
CA ALA A 64 33.08 -10.17 -10.51
C ALA A 64 33.41 -10.01 -8.99
N GLU A 65 34.44 -10.65 -8.50
CA GLU A 65 34.85 -10.67 -7.10
C GLU A 65 35.12 -9.29 -6.49
N PRO A 66 35.84 -8.35 -7.12
CA PRO A 66 36.02 -7.00 -6.59
C PRO A 66 34.72 -6.19 -6.50
N ILE A 67 33.76 -6.49 -7.37
CA ILE A 67 32.44 -5.84 -7.38
C ILE A 67 31.60 -6.37 -6.22
N LEU A 68 31.58 -7.67 -6.02
CA LEU A 68 30.89 -8.32 -4.90
C LEU A 68 31.42 -7.81 -3.56
N LYS A 69 32.75 -7.73 -3.40
CA LYS A 69 33.37 -7.20 -2.19
C LYS A 69 32.96 -5.75 -1.91
N LYS A 70 32.92 -4.89 -2.91
CA LYS A 70 32.46 -3.50 -2.75
C LYS A 70 30.97 -3.41 -2.38
N LEU A 71 30.15 -4.33 -2.88
CA LEU A 71 28.76 -4.44 -2.49
C LEU A 71 28.60 -4.88 -1.05
N ASP A 72 29.30 -5.91 -0.65
CA ASP A 72 29.30 -6.37 0.74
C ASP A 72 29.74 -5.25 1.71
N GLU A 73 30.79 -4.52 1.36
CA GLU A 73 31.24 -3.35 2.13
C GLU A 73 30.15 -2.25 2.19
N TYR A 74 29.44 -1.99 1.09
CA TYR A 74 28.36 -1.01 1.04
C TYR A 74 27.17 -1.43 1.88
N PHE A 75 26.75 -2.69 1.80
CA PHE A 75 25.63 -3.20 2.58
C PHE A 75 25.99 -3.33 4.07
N GLU A 76 27.20 -3.77 4.41
CA GLU A 76 27.66 -3.79 5.79
C GLU A 76 27.72 -2.37 6.41
N LYS A 77 28.15 -1.38 5.65
CA LYS A 77 28.15 0.03 6.08
C LYS A 77 26.74 0.57 6.31
N ASN A 78 25.77 0.13 5.52
CA ASN A 78 24.36 0.51 5.70
C ASN A 78 23.68 -0.30 6.82
N LYS A 79 24.02 -1.56 7.01
CA LYS A 79 23.62 -2.36 8.19
C LYS A 79 24.04 -1.68 9.49
N ARG A 80 25.25 -1.15 9.56
CA ARG A 80 25.73 -0.43 10.76
C ARG A 80 24.94 0.85 11.04
N LYS A 81 24.49 1.58 10.03
CA LYS A 81 23.64 2.77 10.21
C LYS A 81 22.25 2.43 10.75
N THR A 82 21.73 1.27 10.43
CA THR A 82 20.44 0.78 10.94
C THR A 82 20.59 0.16 12.31
N LYS A 83 21.68 -0.60 12.56
CA LYS A 83 22.01 -1.12 13.91
C LYS A 83 22.16 0.00 14.96
N LEU A 84 22.66 1.18 14.60
CA LEU A 84 22.76 2.33 15.52
C LEU A 84 21.39 2.91 15.95
N ARG A 85 20.30 2.59 15.26
CA ARG A 85 18.94 2.89 15.72
C ARG A 85 18.25 1.76 16.49
N VAL A 86 18.78 0.53 16.41
CA VAL A 86 18.21 -0.67 17.04
C VAL A 86 19.06 -1.16 18.23
N SER A 87 20.31 -0.66 18.41
CA SER A 87 21.28 -1.20 19.37
C SER A 87 21.17 -0.66 20.79
N CYS A 88 19.96 -0.34 21.26
CA CYS A 88 19.79 -0.03 22.67
C CYS A 88 19.06 -1.09 23.50
N GLU A 89 18.79 -2.31 23.03
CA GLU A 89 18.08 -3.29 23.86
C GLU A 89 18.24 -4.76 23.44
N GLU A 90 19.47 -5.22 23.17
CA GLU A 90 19.74 -6.66 23.10
C GLU A 90 20.57 -7.12 24.31
N GLU A 91 19.98 -7.04 25.49
CA GLU A 91 20.36 -7.91 26.63
C GLU A 91 19.10 -8.23 27.43
N HIS A 92 18.85 -9.51 27.61
CA HIS A 92 17.72 -10.17 28.29
C HIS A 92 16.50 -10.50 27.43
N GLY A 93 16.25 -11.77 27.24
CA GLY A 93 15.21 -12.52 26.55
C GLY A 93 13.73 -12.16 26.72
N GLN A 94 13.37 -10.90 26.87
CA GLN A 94 12.03 -10.35 26.76
C GLN A 94 12.06 -9.20 25.78
N ARG A 95 11.51 -9.38 24.60
CA ARG A 95 11.32 -8.28 23.66
C ARG A 95 10.39 -7.26 24.28
N ALA A 96 10.90 -6.03 24.50
CA ALA A 96 10.08 -4.94 24.99
C ALA A 96 9.00 -4.59 23.97
N ALA A 97 7.79 -4.33 24.47
CA ALA A 97 6.72 -3.84 23.62
C ALA A 97 7.10 -2.47 23.03
N ARG A 98 6.99 -2.31 21.73
CA ARG A 98 7.22 -1.04 21.04
C ARG A 98 5.89 -0.39 20.72
N GLN A 99 5.87 0.94 20.70
CA GLN A 99 4.67 1.71 20.41
C GLN A 99 4.98 2.82 19.40
N ILE A 100 4.17 2.90 18.35
CA ILE A 100 4.20 3.99 17.37
C ILE A 100 2.77 4.50 17.19
N ASP A 101 2.53 5.76 17.47
CA ASP A 101 1.23 6.42 17.33
C ASP A 101 0.06 5.62 17.94
N GLY A 102 0.27 5.04 19.13
CA GLY A 102 -0.72 4.21 19.80
C GLY A 102 -0.82 2.76 19.30
N PHE A 103 -0.05 2.39 18.27
CA PHE A 103 0.06 1.02 17.79
C PHE A 103 1.12 0.27 18.60
N LEU A 104 0.68 -0.69 19.42
CA LEU A 104 1.57 -1.51 20.25
C LEU A 104 1.92 -2.80 19.52
N PHE A 105 3.20 -3.15 19.44
CA PHE A 105 3.67 -4.38 18.81
C PHE A 105 4.92 -4.95 19.49
N MET A 106 5.10 -6.26 19.38
CA MET A 106 6.20 -7.00 20.01
C MET A 106 6.86 -7.99 19.03
N SER A 107 6.11 -8.51 18.07
CA SER A 107 6.62 -9.55 17.18
C SER A 107 7.32 -8.94 15.95
N PRO A 108 8.36 -9.59 15.40
CA PRO A 108 9.02 -9.16 14.17
C PRO A 108 8.07 -8.98 13.00
N VAL A 109 7.12 -9.90 12.86
CA VAL A 109 6.10 -9.88 11.81
C VAL A 109 5.22 -8.63 11.89
N THR A 110 4.91 -8.17 13.11
CA THR A 110 4.15 -6.92 13.28
C THR A 110 5.04 -5.69 13.09
N GLU A 111 6.32 -5.77 13.37
CA GLU A 111 7.30 -4.71 13.10
C GLU A 111 7.43 -4.46 11.59
N GLU A 112 7.51 -5.53 10.80
CA GLU A 112 7.52 -5.48 9.33
C GLU A 112 6.25 -4.81 8.80
N LEU A 113 5.08 -5.26 9.26
CA LEU A 113 3.80 -4.67 8.92
C LEU A 113 3.75 -3.15 9.21
N VAL A 114 4.28 -2.73 10.36
CA VAL A 114 4.34 -1.32 10.75
C VAL A 114 5.29 -0.54 9.83
N ALA A 115 6.43 -1.11 9.48
CA ALA A 115 7.39 -0.49 8.56
C ALA A 115 6.77 -0.30 7.17
N ASP A 116 6.06 -1.30 6.64
CA ASP A 116 5.34 -1.21 5.39
C ASP A 116 4.24 -0.15 5.41
N ALA A 117 3.44 -0.12 6.48
CA ALA A 117 2.40 0.88 6.65
C ALA A 117 2.97 2.31 6.67
N LEU A 118 4.08 2.54 7.39
CA LEU A 118 4.77 3.83 7.44
C LEU A 118 5.40 4.23 6.10
N ASN A 119 5.88 3.27 5.33
CA ASN A 119 6.40 3.54 3.99
C ASN A 119 5.28 3.93 3.03
N ILE A 120 4.18 3.20 3.01
CA ILE A 120 3.01 3.48 2.17
C ILE A 120 2.33 4.80 2.57
N ALA A 121 2.38 5.17 3.85
CA ALA A 121 1.82 6.42 4.35
C ALA A 121 2.37 7.66 3.61
N LYS A 122 3.63 7.63 3.18
CA LYS A 122 4.31 8.74 2.52
C LYS A 122 3.76 9.08 1.12
N TYR A 123 3.07 8.13 0.50
CA TYR A 123 2.55 8.26 -0.87
C TYR A 123 1.06 8.54 -0.86
N ASP A 124 0.62 9.41 -1.77
CA ASP A 124 -0.80 9.75 -1.94
C ASP A 124 -1.46 8.80 -2.96
N CYS A 125 -1.49 7.51 -2.63
CA CYS A 125 -2.08 6.46 -3.47
C CYS A 125 -3.15 5.69 -2.71
N ASN A 126 -4.01 4.98 -3.45
CA ASN A 126 -4.99 4.07 -2.87
C ASN A 126 -4.29 2.87 -2.23
N VAL A 127 -4.86 2.35 -1.14
CA VAL A 127 -4.30 1.22 -0.39
C VAL A 127 -5.39 0.20 -0.11
N ILE A 128 -5.07 -1.08 -0.31
CA ILE A 128 -5.90 -2.20 0.16
C ILE A 128 -5.25 -2.80 1.40
N ILE A 129 -6.01 -2.85 2.50
CA ILE A 129 -5.63 -3.54 3.74
C ILE A 129 -6.39 -4.86 3.80
N GLN A 130 -5.68 -5.97 3.70
CA GLN A 130 -6.26 -7.30 3.73
C GLN A 130 -5.93 -8.01 5.03
N GLY A 131 -6.89 -8.75 5.58
CA GLY A 131 -6.66 -9.56 6.77
C GLY A 131 -7.96 -10.03 7.41
N GLU A 132 -7.89 -11.10 8.17
CA GLU A 132 -9.04 -11.69 8.86
C GLU A 132 -9.79 -10.68 9.73
N THR A 133 -11.02 -11.01 10.12
CA THR A 133 -11.79 -10.17 11.06
C THR A 133 -11.07 -10.08 12.41
N GLY A 134 -11.02 -8.88 13.00
CA GLY A 134 -10.41 -8.65 14.31
C GLY A 134 -8.89 -8.53 14.33
N VAL A 135 -8.17 -8.62 13.19
CA VAL A 135 -6.69 -8.53 13.15
C VAL A 135 -6.15 -7.11 13.33
N GLY A 136 -7.01 -6.10 13.34
CA GLY A 136 -6.61 -4.70 13.55
C GLY A 136 -6.44 -3.89 12.26
N LYS A 137 -7.22 -4.17 11.19
CA LYS A 137 -7.18 -3.41 9.93
C LYS A 137 -7.37 -1.90 10.13
N GLU A 138 -8.30 -1.51 11.00
CA GLU A 138 -8.53 -0.09 11.31
C GLU A 138 -7.33 0.56 12.00
N ARG A 139 -6.61 -0.17 12.85
CA ARG A 139 -5.39 0.34 13.49
C ARG A 139 -4.26 0.58 12.48
N VAL A 140 -4.13 -0.30 11.49
CA VAL A 140 -3.16 -0.11 10.39
C VAL A 140 -3.58 1.08 9.53
N PHE A 141 -4.87 1.25 9.26
CA PHE A 141 -5.38 2.45 8.61
C PHE A 141 -5.02 3.72 9.38
N ASP A 142 -5.26 3.75 10.70
CA ASP A 142 -4.95 4.90 11.55
C ASP A 142 -3.44 5.25 11.48
N LEU A 143 -2.58 4.23 11.54
CA LEU A 143 -1.14 4.41 11.40
C LEU A 143 -0.76 5.04 10.05
N ILE A 144 -1.36 4.56 8.95
CA ILE A 144 -1.13 5.12 7.61
C ILE A 144 -1.61 6.56 7.53
N HIS A 145 -2.82 6.86 8.01
CA HIS A 145 -3.38 8.20 7.92
C HIS A 145 -2.58 9.21 8.75
N GLN A 146 -2.24 8.88 10.01
CA GLN A 146 -1.50 9.74 10.93
C GLN A 146 -0.09 10.07 10.43
N ASN A 147 0.52 9.19 9.63
CA ASN A 147 1.85 9.40 9.06
C ASN A 147 1.83 9.86 7.59
N SER A 148 0.65 10.22 7.06
CA SER A 148 0.47 10.66 5.69
C SER A 148 0.57 12.19 5.52
N PRO A 149 0.75 12.69 4.30
CA PRO A 149 0.61 14.11 3.99
C PRO A 149 -0.77 14.68 4.32
N ARG A 150 -1.78 13.82 4.47
CA ARG A 150 -3.18 14.18 4.76
C ARG A 150 -3.56 14.02 6.25
N LYS A 151 -2.61 13.86 7.16
CA LYS A 151 -2.86 13.61 8.61
C LYS A 151 -3.72 14.65 9.32
N SER A 152 -3.67 15.90 8.86
CA SER A 152 -4.47 17.04 9.41
C SER A 152 -5.71 17.37 8.58
N LYS A 153 -6.04 16.54 7.58
CA LYS A 153 -7.17 16.72 6.68
C LYS A 153 -8.36 15.86 7.14
N PRO A 154 -9.57 16.09 6.59
CA PRO A 154 -10.73 15.23 6.93
C PRO A 154 -10.42 13.75 6.79
N CYS A 155 -10.87 12.98 7.76
CA CYS A 155 -10.73 11.53 7.79
C CYS A 155 -12.08 10.91 8.06
N ILE A 156 -12.70 10.32 7.05
CA ILE A 156 -14.01 9.71 7.13
C ILE A 156 -13.84 8.18 7.11
N LYS A 157 -14.40 7.50 8.10
CA LYS A 157 -14.35 6.04 8.22
C LYS A 157 -15.76 5.47 8.08
N ILE A 158 -15.89 4.46 7.25
CA ILE A 158 -17.18 3.84 6.93
C ILE A 158 -17.01 2.34 6.88
N ASN A 159 -17.94 1.62 7.50
CA ASN A 159 -18.07 0.17 7.28
C ASN A 159 -19.16 -0.06 6.22
N CYS A 160 -18.76 -0.58 5.07
CA CYS A 160 -19.66 -0.80 3.92
C CYS A 160 -20.73 -1.86 4.21
N ALA A 161 -20.47 -2.81 5.10
CA ALA A 161 -21.44 -3.84 5.46
C ALA A 161 -22.62 -3.32 6.30
N THR A 162 -22.47 -2.15 6.94
CA THR A 162 -23.55 -1.56 7.75
C THR A 162 -24.49 -0.68 6.94
N ILE A 163 -24.16 -0.38 5.70
CA ILE A 163 -24.97 0.50 4.85
C ILE A 163 -26.02 -0.32 4.10
N GLN A 164 -27.27 0.06 4.25
CA GLN A 164 -28.35 -0.55 3.48
C GLN A 164 -28.18 -0.26 1.99
N GLU A 165 -28.37 -1.26 1.14
CA GLU A 165 -28.11 -1.17 -0.30
C GLU A 165 -28.85 -0.01 -0.97
N ASN A 166 -30.11 0.19 -0.60
CA ASN A 166 -30.97 1.27 -1.13
C ASN A 166 -30.55 2.68 -0.68
N LEU A 167 -29.77 2.80 0.38
CA LEU A 167 -29.24 4.07 0.89
C LEU A 167 -27.80 4.33 0.48
N ALA A 168 -27.09 3.31 0.03
CA ALA A 168 -25.66 3.39 -0.24
C ALA A 168 -25.32 4.56 -1.17
N GLU A 169 -26.09 4.77 -2.24
CA GLU A 169 -25.82 5.86 -3.17
C GLU A 169 -25.96 7.23 -2.52
N SER A 170 -27.03 7.46 -1.77
CA SER A 170 -27.27 8.72 -1.07
C SER A 170 -26.28 8.98 0.08
N GLU A 171 -25.78 7.94 0.73
CA GLU A 171 -24.75 8.06 1.76
C GLU A 171 -23.38 8.40 1.16
N PHE A 172 -22.97 7.73 0.08
CA PHE A 172 -21.67 7.97 -0.55
C PHE A 172 -21.60 9.30 -1.29
N PHE A 173 -22.65 9.63 -2.06
CA PHE A 173 -22.63 10.77 -3.00
C PHE A 173 -23.52 11.95 -2.58
N GLY A 174 -24.32 11.75 -1.52
CA GLY A 174 -25.28 12.76 -1.11
C GLY A 174 -26.48 12.87 -2.05
N TYR A 175 -27.40 13.75 -1.71
CA TYR A 175 -28.59 13.99 -2.51
C TYR A 175 -28.99 15.47 -2.51
N GLU A 176 -29.64 15.89 -3.61
CA GLU A 176 -30.20 17.24 -3.72
C GLU A 176 -31.58 17.32 -3.08
N LYS A 177 -31.98 18.52 -2.72
CA LYS A 177 -33.31 18.82 -2.17
C LYS A 177 -34.42 18.21 -3.06
N GLY A 178 -35.32 17.43 -2.44
CA GLY A 178 -36.48 16.88 -3.12
C GLY A 178 -36.20 15.73 -4.10
N SER A 179 -35.04 15.13 -4.05
CA SER A 179 -34.64 14.04 -4.96
C SER A 179 -35.43 12.75 -4.79
N PHE A 180 -36.04 12.52 -3.64
CA PHE A 180 -36.94 11.40 -3.36
C PHE A 180 -37.90 11.72 -2.22
N THR A 181 -38.96 10.89 -2.04
CA THR A 181 -39.90 11.03 -0.94
C THR A 181 -39.22 10.81 0.40
N GLY A 182 -39.21 11.84 1.26
CA GLY A 182 -38.49 11.82 2.56
C GLY A 182 -37.09 12.46 2.50
N ALA A 183 -36.67 12.97 1.34
CA ALA A 183 -35.42 13.75 1.26
C ALA A 183 -35.53 15.04 2.09
N SER A 184 -34.42 15.41 2.78
CA SER A 184 -34.34 16.68 3.53
C SER A 184 -34.58 17.87 2.62
N SER A 185 -35.21 18.91 3.18
CA SER A 185 -35.43 20.17 2.48
C SER A 185 -34.16 20.95 2.09
N THR A 186 -33.02 20.57 2.65
CA THR A 186 -31.69 21.16 2.39
C THR A 186 -30.78 20.25 1.57
N GLY A 187 -31.21 19.00 1.26
CA GLY A 187 -30.29 17.99 0.72
C GLY A 187 -29.36 17.43 1.81
N LYS A 188 -28.39 16.58 1.38
CA LYS A 188 -27.37 15.99 2.27
C LYS A 188 -26.06 15.86 1.51
N GLU A 189 -24.96 16.17 2.18
CA GLU A 189 -23.62 15.87 1.67
C GLU A 189 -23.31 14.38 1.84
N GLY A 190 -22.65 13.81 0.83
CA GLY A 190 -22.18 12.42 0.88
C GLY A 190 -20.77 12.30 1.43
N TYR A 191 -20.36 11.07 1.72
CA TYR A 191 -19.04 10.77 2.29
C TYR A 191 -17.88 11.27 1.43
N PHE A 192 -18.00 11.28 0.10
CA PHE A 192 -16.97 11.83 -0.77
C PHE A 192 -16.81 13.35 -0.63
N GLU A 193 -17.90 14.10 -0.44
CA GLU A 193 -17.82 15.53 -0.16
C GLU A 193 -17.19 15.79 1.21
N MET A 194 -17.63 15.07 2.23
CA MET A 194 -17.10 15.16 3.60
C MET A 194 -15.60 14.81 3.68
N ALA A 195 -15.13 13.88 2.85
CA ALA A 195 -13.73 13.45 2.79
C ALA A 195 -12.87 14.31 1.84
N ASN A 196 -13.44 15.35 1.23
CA ASN A 196 -12.72 16.15 0.22
C ASN A 196 -11.41 16.73 0.75
N ASN A 197 -10.35 16.64 -0.03
CA ASN A 197 -8.96 16.95 0.32
C ASN A 197 -8.38 16.09 1.47
N GLY A 198 -9.08 15.02 1.88
CA GLY A 198 -8.75 14.16 2.98
C GLY A 198 -8.62 12.70 2.60
N THR A 199 -8.99 11.83 3.53
CA THR A 199 -8.92 10.36 3.39
C THR A 199 -10.28 9.73 3.68
N LEU A 200 -10.70 8.82 2.83
CA LEU A 200 -11.88 7.98 3.01
C LEU A 200 -11.43 6.54 3.27
N PHE A 201 -11.80 6.02 4.43
CA PHE A 201 -11.59 4.62 4.79
C PHE A 201 -12.87 3.83 4.56
N LEU A 202 -12.78 2.77 3.75
CA LEU A 202 -13.88 1.87 3.41
C LEU A 202 -13.58 0.49 3.97
N ASP A 203 -14.11 0.20 5.15
CA ASP A 203 -14.00 -1.16 5.72
C ASP A 203 -15.03 -2.09 5.08
N GLU A 204 -14.66 -3.36 4.93
CA GLU A 204 -15.47 -4.40 4.28
C GLU A 204 -15.99 -3.99 2.89
N ILE A 205 -15.09 -3.41 2.07
CA ILE A 205 -15.44 -2.90 0.73
C ILE A 205 -16.04 -3.98 -0.18
N GLY A 206 -15.71 -5.25 0.03
CA GLY A 206 -16.29 -6.38 -0.68
C GLY A 206 -17.80 -6.56 -0.49
N SER A 207 -18.39 -5.89 0.51
CA SER A 207 -19.83 -5.89 0.78
C SER A 207 -20.62 -4.89 -0.07
N LEU A 208 -19.93 -4.01 -0.85
CA LEU A 208 -20.61 -3.05 -1.70
C LEU A 208 -21.33 -3.75 -2.88
N PRO A 209 -22.58 -3.38 -3.17
CA PRO A 209 -23.29 -3.85 -4.36
C PRO A 209 -22.54 -3.52 -5.67
N LEU A 210 -22.64 -4.36 -6.69
CA LEU A 210 -21.97 -4.14 -7.99
C LEU A 210 -22.34 -2.80 -8.64
N SER A 211 -23.57 -2.33 -8.44
CA SER A 211 -24.04 -1.02 -8.88
C SER A 211 -23.24 0.12 -8.26
N MET A 212 -22.95 0.02 -6.96
CA MET A 212 -22.16 0.98 -6.22
C MET A 212 -20.67 0.92 -6.58
N GLN A 213 -20.15 -0.28 -6.83
CA GLN A 213 -18.76 -0.47 -7.28
C GLN A 213 -18.51 0.27 -8.62
N SER A 214 -19.47 0.26 -9.55
CA SER A 214 -19.38 0.99 -10.82
C SER A 214 -19.30 2.51 -10.62
N LYS A 215 -20.08 3.05 -9.67
CA LYS A 215 -20.06 4.48 -9.35
C LYS A 215 -18.77 4.87 -8.63
N LEU A 216 -18.30 4.03 -7.71
CA LEU A 216 -17.03 4.22 -7.02
C LEU A 216 -15.86 4.26 -8.02
N LEU A 217 -15.83 3.35 -8.98
CA LEU A 217 -14.81 3.34 -10.02
C LEU A 217 -14.76 4.67 -10.78
N ARG A 218 -15.93 5.18 -11.17
CA ARG A 218 -16.03 6.45 -11.89
C ARG A 218 -15.44 7.61 -11.08
N VAL A 219 -15.77 7.70 -9.79
CA VAL A 219 -15.18 8.75 -8.91
C VAL A 219 -13.68 8.61 -8.81
N LEU A 220 -13.15 7.39 -8.68
CA LEU A 220 -11.71 7.14 -8.60
C LEU A 220 -10.97 7.46 -9.92
N GLN A 221 -11.65 7.41 -11.06
CA GLN A 221 -11.06 7.71 -12.36
C GLN A 221 -11.12 9.20 -12.71
N GLU A 222 -12.29 9.81 -12.50
CA GLU A 222 -12.61 11.16 -12.95
C GLU A 222 -12.44 12.21 -11.86
N ASN A 223 -12.34 11.82 -10.59
CA ASN A 223 -12.37 12.68 -9.41
C ASN A 223 -13.64 13.56 -9.36
N THR A 224 -14.73 13.07 -9.95
CA THR A 224 -16.03 13.75 -10.04
C THR A 224 -17.17 12.78 -9.81
N PHE A 225 -18.27 13.30 -9.28
CA PHE A 225 -19.54 12.57 -9.17
C PHE A 225 -20.71 13.53 -9.19
N TYR A 226 -21.93 13.01 -9.19
CA TYR A 226 -23.19 13.75 -9.10
C TYR A 226 -23.94 13.31 -7.85
N ARG A 227 -24.56 14.26 -7.13
CA ARG A 227 -25.50 13.93 -6.07
C ARG A 227 -26.73 13.23 -6.67
N VAL A 228 -27.41 12.43 -5.86
CA VAL A 228 -28.70 11.81 -6.27
C VAL A 228 -29.70 12.92 -6.59
N GLY A 229 -30.30 12.87 -7.77
CA GLY A 229 -31.20 13.90 -8.29
C GLY A 229 -30.53 15.19 -8.74
N GLY A 230 -29.19 15.29 -8.67
CA GLY A 230 -28.42 16.46 -9.10
C GLY A 230 -27.89 16.35 -10.52
N THR A 231 -27.73 17.49 -11.18
CA THR A 231 -27.14 17.62 -12.53
C THR A 231 -25.76 18.28 -12.50
N GLN A 232 -25.34 18.82 -11.34
CA GLN A 232 -24.06 19.48 -11.20
C GLN A 232 -22.98 18.49 -10.81
N ALA A 233 -21.89 18.43 -11.59
CA ALA A 233 -20.71 17.65 -11.24
C ALA A 233 -19.99 18.23 -10.02
N LYS A 234 -19.66 17.38 -9.05
CA LYS A 234 -18.88 17.71 -7.87
C LYS A 234 -17.47 17.16 -8.04
N HIS A 235 -16.47 18.03 -7.94
CA HIS A 235 -15.06 17.64 -7.96
C HIS A 235 -14.56 17.36 -6.56
N VAL A 236 -13.83 16.26 -6.39
CA VAL A 236 -13.25 15.85 -5.11
C VAL A 236 -11.84 15.31 -5.28
N ASN A 237 -11.03 15.54 -4.27
CA ASN A 237 -9.69 14.98 -4.17
C ASN A 237 -9.61 14.14 -2.89
N VAL A 238 -9.88 12.85 -3.00
CA VAL A 238 -9.96 11.94 -1.86
C VAL A 238 -8.97 10.79 -2.03
N ARG A 239 -8.12 10.59 -1.01
CA ARG A 239 -7.33 9.36 -0.91
C ARG A 239 -8.21 8.25 -0.37
N VAL A 240 -8.35 7.15 -1.11
CA VAL A 240 -9.14 6.00 -0.67
C VAL A 240 -8.22 4.92 -0.09
N ILE A 241 -8.51 4.51 1.13
CA ILE A 241 -7.92 3.34 1.77
C ILE A 241 -9.05 2.38 2.07
N CYS A 242 -8.98 1.16 1.60
CA CYS A 242 -10.03 0.18 1.83
C CYS A 242 -9.51 -1.05 2.56
N ALA A 243 -10.38 -1.69 3.31
CA ALA A 243 -10.08 -2.93 4.02
C ALA A 243 -11.08 -4.03 3.64
N ASN A 244 -10.63 -5.27 3.67
CA ASN A 244 -11.50 -6.42 3.47
C ASN A 244 -10.99 -7.64 4.26
N ASN A 245 -11.91 -8.49 4.68
CA ASN A 245 -11.60 -9.72 5.44
C ASN A 245 -11.31 -10.92 4.52
N ILE A 246 -11.82 -10.89 3.29
CA ILE A 246 -11.58 -11.89 2.25
C ILE A 246 -10.71 -11.25 1.17
N PRO A 247 -9.77 -11.97 0.55
CA PRO A 247 -9.04 -11.46 -0.59
C PRO A 247 -9.97 -10.95 -1.68
N LEU A 248 -9.85 -9.65 -2.06
CA LEU A 248 -10.71 -9.06 -3.08
C LEU A 248 -10.59 -9.80 -4.42
N LYS A 249 -9.41 -10.33 -4.72
CA LYS A 249 -9.20 -11.15 -5.93
C LYS A 249 -10.15 -12.35 -5.96
N LYS A 250 -10.38 -13.02 -4.82
CA LYS A 250 -11.35 -14.11 -4.73
C LYS A 250 -12.78 -13.65 -5.04
N LEU A 251 -13.16 -12.45 -4.56
CA LEU A 251 -14.47 -11.88 -4.86
C LEU A 251 -14.60 -11.49 -6.35
N VAL A 252 -13.51 -11.10 -6.99
CA VAL A 252 -13.47 -10.89 -8.46
C VAL A 252 -13.72 -12.22 -9.18
N ASP A 253 -13.01 -13.28 -8.80
CA ASP A 253 -13.16 -14.61 -9.41
C ASP A 253 -14.59 -15.19 -9.21
N GLU A 254 -15.26 -14.82 -8.11
CA GLU A 254 -16.65 -15.18 -7.82
C GLU A 254 -17.69 -14.23 -8.50
N GLY A 255 -17.26 -13.22 -9.24
CA GLY A 255 -18.15 -12.23 -9.87
C GLY A 255 -18.86 -11.27 -8.89
N LYS A 256 -18.43 -11.24 -7.62
CA LYS A 256 -18.98 -10.37 -6.56
C LYS A 256 -18.28 -9.02 -6.46
N PHE A 257 -17.10 -8.89 -7.05
CA PHE A 257 -16.35 -7.66 -7.12
C PHE A 257 -15.87 -7.40 -8.55
N ARG A 258 -15.92 -6.15 -8.99
CA ARG A 258 -15.52 -5.79 -10.36
C ARG A 258 -14.00 -5.81 -10.47
N GLU A 259 -13.50 -6.41 -11.52
CA GLU A 259 -12.07 -6.50 -11.80
C GLU A 259 -11.43 -5.12 -12.06
N ASP A 260 -12.14 -4.25 -12.79
CA ASP A 260 -11.67 -2.89 -13.10
C ASP A 260 -11.51 -2.04 -11.82
N LEU A 261 -12.45 -2.13 -10.88
CA LEU A 261 -12.36 -1.46 -9.60
C LEU A 261 -11.22 -2.03 -8.74
N PHE A 262 -11.04 -3.36 -8.75
CA PHE A 262 -9.96 -3.99 -8.04
C PHE A 262 -8.61 -3.43 -8.48
N TYR A 263 -8.31 -3.37 -9.78
CA TYR A 263 -7.04 -2.83 -10.26
C TYR A 263 -6.89 -1.33 -9.98
N ARG A 264 -7.96 -0.56 -9.94
CA ARG A 264 -7.90 0.86 -9.60
C ARG A 264 -7.62 1.13 -8.13
N LEU A 265 -8.04 0.23 -7.23
CA LEU A 265 -7.78 0.29 -5.80
C LEU A 265 -6.42 -0.32 -5.42
N ASN A 266 -6.00 -1.38 -6.10
CA ASN A 266 -4.82 -2.18 -5.77
C ASN A 266 -3.52 -1.53 -6.30
N ILE A 267 -3.24 -0.31 -5.86
CA ILE A 267 -1.97 0.38 -6.15
C ILE A 267 -0.93 -0.02 -5.09
N CYS A 268 -1.33 -0.04 -3.82
CA CYS A 268 -0.55 -0.58 -2.71
C CYS A 268 -1.42 -1.57 -1.94
N GLN A 269 -0.81 -2.65 -1.46
CA GLN A 269 -1.49 -3.66 -0.65
C GLN A 269 -0.71 -3.94 0.62
N ILE A 270 -1.43 -4.06 1.73
CA ILE A 270 -0.90 -4.53 3.02
C ILE A 270 -1.70 -5.77 3.42
N GLU A 271 -0.99 -6.86 3.67
CA GLU A 271 -1.59 -8.06 4.22
C GLU A 271 -1.27 -8.17 5.70
N ILE A 272 -2.32 -8.18 6.53
CA ILE A 272 -2.17 -8.32 7.98
C ILE A 272 -2.24 -9.80 8.33
N PRO A 273 -1.16 -10.40 8.81
CA PRO A 273 -1.17 -11.80 9.19
C PRO A 273 -2.12 -12.04 10.38
N PRO A 274 -2.75 -13.21 10.46
CA PRO A 274 -3.64 -13.53 11.59
C PRO A 274 -2.85 -13.60 12.90
N LEU A 275 -3.52 -13.32 14.02
CA LEU A 275 -2.89 -13.27 15.36
C LEU A 275 -2.08 -14.53 15.71
N ARG A 276 -2.52 -15.70 15.25
CA ARG A 276 -1.82 -16.98 15.44
C ARG A 276 -0.44 -17.07 14.73
N LYS A 277 -0.14 -16.12 13.84
CA LYS A 277 1.12 -16.04 13.09
C LYS A 277 2.02 -14.87 13.53
N ARG A 278 1.62 -14.17 14.58
CA ARG A 278 2.35 -13.00 15.11
C ARG A 278 3.08 -13.29 16.42
#